data_8e2f6172fc12ad837f5afb07f2a29761
#
_entry.id   8e2f6172fc12ad837f5afb07f2a29761
#
_cell.length_a   1.000
_cell.length_b   1.000
_cell.length_c   1.000
_cell.angle_alpha   90.00
_cell.angle_beta   90.00
_cell.angle_gamma   90.00
#
_symmetry.space_group_name_H-M   'P 1'
#
loop_
_entity.id
_entity.type
_entity.pdbx_description
1 polymer ?
#
loop_
_entity_poly.entity_id
_entity_poly.type
_entity_poly.pdbx_seq_one_letter_code
_entity_poly.pdbx_strand_id
1 'polypeptide(L)'
;MRRRAAGPGWLALLGAAFVGWVLLRRFRARRLDLPLPAFKLTERRLLIHRLTHDPEVLEAVGEHARERGVSESVAMTLVERYAREIVPAFDSRLYFRVGLPLAGWLSRALYRIYSTGDAELAAVAGDASVAFVMNHRSNMDYVILAHLLAERAALSFAAGEWARVWPLGPFVRAMGAFFVRRGSGDELYRRVLERFVQRAVEGGLALGVFLEGGLSRDGALQEPRFGLLDYMLRRFDPADRRDLIFVPVGINYDWVLEDESLIAAPRSSGAGLIVSTLGFAIRNLLIALRGRRRLGRAAVGFGSPISAREYARSRNVNFRALDREARAGQVRTLAGDLMRAIGELVPIVPVPAVAHILVEAPDEFVSELEIESRVRRLISTLEKRDACVPPGNEGIADALQVLTLRRLVLEKNGSCRPTLEGVKILRYYASSISHLLRPEEGLQRTGD
;
A
#
# COMPACT_ATOMS: atom_id res chain seq x y z
N MET A 1 52.38 2.83 13.63
CA MET A 1 51.28 1.88 13.99
C MET A 1 50.00 2.66 14.27
N ARG A 2 49.14 2.78 13.26
CA ARG A 2 47.80 3.45 13.42
C ARG A 2 46.74 2.37 13.68
N ARG A 3 46.23 2.32 14.91
CA ARG A 3 45.05 1.48 15.25
C ARG A 3 43.82 2.06 14.53
N ARG A 4 43.29 1.32 13.58
CA ARG A 4 41.99 1.60 13.01
C ARG A 4 40.94 1.29 14.08
N ALA A 5 40.24 2.32 14.56
CA ALA A 5 39.07 2.16 15.40
C ALA A 5 37.98 1.51 14.54
N ALA A 6 37.51 0.34 14.95
CA ALA A 6 36.37 -0.31 14.35
C ALA A 6 35.11 0.55 14.63
N GLY A 7 34.46 1.01 13.57
CA GLY A 7 33.34 1.91 13.66
C GLY A 7 32.07 1.24 14.28
N PRO A 8 31.07 2.03 14.68
CA PRO A 8 29.90 1.60 15.48
C PRO A 8 28.89 0.67 14.76
N GLY A 9 29.19 0.22 13.55
CA GLY A 9 28.30 -0.59 12.74
C GLY A 9 28.06 -2.03 13.27
N TRP A 10 29.03 -2.64 13.92
CA TRP A 10 28.89 -4.02 14.41
C TRP A 10 28.01 -4.11 15.68
N LEU A 11 28.00 -3.08 16.52
CA LEU A 11 27.09 -3.00 17.69
C LEU A 11 25.62 -2.86 17.26
N ALA A 12 25.36 -2.16 16.17
CA ALA A 12 24.02 -2.09 15.60
C ALA A 12 23.55 -3.45 15.01
N LEU A 13 24.47 -4.20 14.38
CA LEU A 13 24.21 -5.54 13.87
C LEU A 13 23.99 -6.56 15.00
N LEU A 14 24.77 -6.49 16.08
CA LEU A 14 24.57 -7.32 17.25
C LEU A 14 23.28 -6.97 18.00
N GLY A 15 22.94 -5.69 18.08
CA GLY A 15 21.65 -5.24 18.63
C GLY A 15 20.47 -5.76 17.82
N ALA A 16 20.53 -5.71 16.49
CA ALA A 16 19.51 -6.27 15.61
C ALA A 16 19.42 -7.80 15.72
N ALA A 17 20.55 -8.50 15.81
CA ALA A 17 20.61 -9.95 15.99
C ALA A 17 20.06 -10.38 17.38
N PHE A 18 20.37 -9.61 18.43
CA PHE A 18 19.87 -9.86 19.78
C PHE A 18 18.36 -9.60 19.89
N VAL A 19 17.87 -8.51 19.30
CA VAL A 19 16.44 -8.22 19.19
C VAL A 19 15.75 -9.33 18.40
N GLY A 20 16.31 -9.77 17.29
CA GLY A 20 15.83 -10.92 16.51
C GLY A 20 15.77 -12.21 17.33
N TRP A 21 16.80 -12.50 18.13
CA TRP A 21 16.86 -13.68 19.00
C TRP A 21 15.87 -13.63 20.17
N VAL A 22 15.70 -12.47 20.82
CA VAL A 22 14.68 -12.26 21.88
C VAL A 22 13.27 -12.37 21.32
N LEU A 23 13.03 -11.83 20.11
CA LEU A 23 11.75 -11.96 19.41
C LEU A 23 11.48 -13.42 19.04
N LEU A 24 12.46 -14.15 18.51
CA LEU A 24 12.33 -15.59 18.21
C LEU A 24 12.02 -16.44 19.43
N ARG A 25 12.55 -16.12 20.61
CA ARG A 25 12.28 -16.83 21.88
C ARG A 25 10.91 -16.53 22.48
N ARG A 26 10.39 -15.31 22.32
CA ARG A 26 9.07 -14.91 22.86
C ARG A 26 7.90 -15.30 21.98
N PHE A 27 8.10 -15.49 20.69
CA PHE A 27 7.06 -15.92 19.79
C PHE A 27 7.09 -17.46 19.65
N ARG A 28 6.39 -18.16 20.53
CA ARG A 28 5.84 -19.48 20.19
C ARG A 28 4.93 -19.24 18.99
N ALA A 29 5.43 -19.53 17.79
CA ALA A 29 4.66 -19.43 16.56
C ALA A 29 3.38 -20.27 16.72
N ARG A 30 2.22 -19.62 16.87
CA ARG A 30 0.97 -20.27 16.53
C ARG A 30 1.16 -20.79 15.10
N ARG A 31 0.98 -22.07 14.88
CA ARG A 31 0.90 -22.63 13.53
C ARG A 31 -0.35 -21.99 12.92
N LEU A 32 -0.14 -20.98 12.11
CA LEU A 32 -1.17 -20.44 11.24
C LEU A 32 -1.27 -21.45 10.10
N ASP A 33 -2.23 -22.38 10.17
CA ASP A 33 -2.59 -23.29 9.09
C ASP A 33 -3.37 -22.54 8.02
N LEU A 34 -2.73 -21.53 7.43
CA LEU A 34 -3.31 -20.78 6.34
C LEU A 34 -3.18 -21.63 5.06
N PRO A 35 -4.29 -21.91 4.36
CA PRO A 35 -4.24 -22.59 3.08
C PRO A 35 -3.57 -21.66 2.06
N LEU A 36 -2.28 -21.91 1.80
CA LEU A 36 -1.56 -21.17 0.75
C LEU A 36 -1.90 -21.76 -0.62
N PRO A 37 -2.18 -20.92 -1.63
CA PRO A 37 -2.42 -21.42 -2.98
C PRO A 37 -1.15 -22.12 -3.52
N ALA A 38 -1.34 -23.17 -4.29
CA ALA A 38 -0.26 -23.95 -4.88
C ALA A 38 0.72 -23.09 -5.69
N PHE A 39 0.21 -22.04 -6.35
CA PHE A 39 1.04 -21.08 -7.08
C PHE A 39 2.08 -20.40 -6.17
N LYS A 40 1.70 -20.00 -4.96
CA LYS A 40 2.62 -19.35 -4.01
C LYS A 40 3.69 -20.28 -3.47
N LEU A 41 3.39 -21.57 -3.40
CA LEU A 41 4.30 -22.63 -2.95
C LEU A 41 5.15 -23.20 -4.09
N THR A 42 4.84 -22.87 -5.35
CA THR A 42 5.59 -23.34 -6.50
C THR A 42 7.03 -22.82 -6.45
N GLU A 43 7.98 -23.71 -6.70
CA GLU A 43 9.40 -23.35 -6.73
C GLU A 43 9.66 -22.21 -7.72
N ARG A 44 10.39 -21.20 -7.28
CA ARG A 44 10.68 -19.99 -8.07
C ARG A 44 11.27 -20.29 -9.45
N ARG A 45 12.16 -21.29 -9.53
CA ARG A 45 12.78 -21.71 -10.80
C ARG A 45 11.74 -22.20 -11.80
N LEU A 46 10.77 -22.98 -11.31
CA LEU A 46 9.67 -23.49 -12.14
C LEU A 46 8.73 -22.36 -12.60
N LEU A 47 8.45 -21.39 -11.74
CA LEU A 47 7.66 -20.21 -12.12
C LEU A 47 8.38 -19.39 -13.21
N ILE A 48 9.68 -19.15 -13.05
CA ILE A 48 10.49 -18.47 -14.06
C ILE A 48 10.47 -19.26 -15.37
N HIS A 49 10.72 -20.57 -15.32
CA HIS A 49 10.71 -21.43 -16.52
C HIS A 49 9.35 -21.38 -17.23
N ARG A 50 8.24 -21.55 -16.51
CA ARG A 50 6.90 -21.47 -17.09
C ARG A 50 6.59 -20.10 -17.69
N LEU A 51 7.12 -19.04 -17.13
CA LEU A 51 6.92 -17.67 -17.60
C LEU A 51 7.76 -17.40 -18.86
N THR A 52 9.01 -17.82 -18.88
CA THR A 52 9.91 -17.64 -20.03
C THR A 52 9.53 -18.49 -21.24
N HIS A 53 8.82 -19.61 -21.03
CA HIS A 53 8.30 -20.48 -22.09
C HIS A 53 6.79 -20.30 -22.33
N ASP A 54 6.22 -19.21 -21.82
CA ASP A 54 4.83 -18.88 -22.11
C ASP A 54 4.68 -18.48 -23.58
N PRO A 55 3.70 -19.03 -24.34
CA PRO A 55 3.55 -18.74 -25.77
C PRO A 55 3.51 -17.28 -26.12
N GLU A 56 2.80 -16.45 -25.32
CA GLU A 56 2.71 -15.01 -25.58
C GLU A 56 4.01 -14.26 -25.26
N VAL A 57 4.82 -14.77 -24.33
CA VAL A 57 6.17 -14.23 -24.09
C VAL A 57 7.11 -14.60 -25.22
N LEU A 58 7.02 -15.82 -25.76
CA LEU A 58 7.82 -16.25 -26.91
C LEU A 58 7.45 -15.48 -28.19
N GLU A 59 6.17 -15.20 -28.40
CA GLU A 59 5.72 -14.33 -29.49
C GLU A 59 6.33 -12.93 -29.36
N ALA A 60 6.27 -12.32 -28.16
CA ALA A 60 6.88 -11.02 -27.89
C ALA A 60 8.41 -11.02 -28.05
N VAL A 61 9.09 -12.16 -27.82
CA VAL A 61 10.53 -12.32 -28.12
C VAL A 61 10.79 -12.17 -29.60
N GLY A 62 10.00 -12.86 -30.46
CA GLY A 62 10.13 -12.77 -31.91
C GLY A 62 9.82 -11.36 -32.45
N GLU A 63 8.82 -10.69 -31.88
CA GLU A 63 8.50 -9.30 -32.20
C GLU A 63 9.64 -8.35 -31.84
N HIS A 64 10.12 -8.43 -30.59
CA HIS A 64 11.21 -7.60 -30.09
C HIS A 64 12.51 -7.82 -30.88
N ALA A 65 12.82 -9.07 -31.23
CA ALA A 65 14.00 -9.40 -32.03
C ALA A 65 13.95 -8.73 -33.40
N ARG A 66 12.78 -8.80 -34.08
CA ARG A 66 12.56 -8.14 -35.40
C ARG A 66 12.62 -6.62 -35.29
N GLU A 67 11.95 -6.01 -34.34
CA GLU A 67 11.91 -4.54 -34.18
C GLU A 67 13.27 -3.93 -33.81
N ARG A 68 14.08 -4.65 -33.01
CA ARG A 68 15.38 -4.17 -32.54
C ARG A 68 16.55 -4.65 -33.37
N GLY A 69 16.33 -5.50 -34.38
CA GLY A 69 17.41 -6.08 -35.17
C GLY A 69 18.39 -6.95 -34.37
N VAL A 70 17.92 -7.63 -33.31
CA VAL A 70 18.72 -8.51 -32.46
C VAL A 70 18.30 -9.97 -32.67
N SER A 71 19.13 -10.92 -32.27
CA SER A 71 18.74 -12.34 -32.32
C SER A 71 17.71 -12.66 -31.22
N GLU A 72 16.86 -13.66 -31.47
CA GLU A 72 15.90 -14.15 -30.46
C GLU A 72 16.60 -14.65 -29.19
N SER A 73 17.81 -15.17 -29.29
CA SER A 73 18.60 -15.58 -28.13
C SER A 73 18.99 -14.42 -27.23
N VAL A 74 19.26 -13.25 -27.79
CA VAL A 74 19.52 -12.01 -27.02
C VAL A 74 18.22 -11.53 -26.35
N ALA A 75 17.10 -11.50 -27.08
CA ALA A 75 15.80 -11.14 -26.53
C ALA A 75 15.37 -12.12 -25.42
N MET A 76 15.62 -13.41 -25.59
CA MET A 76 15.34 -14.44 -24.57
C MET A 76 16.16 -14.24 -23.29
N THR A 77 17.44 -13.84 -23.41
CA THR A 77 18.28 -13.48 -22.26
C THR A 77 17.68 -12.30 -21.47
N LEU A 78 17.07 -11.32 -22.17
CA LEU A 78 16.35 -10.22 -21.52
C LEU A 78 15.10 -10.72 -20.78
N VAL A 79 14.30 -11.59 -21.41
CA VAL A 79 13.12 -12.21 -20.78
C VAL A 79 13.48 -12.96 -19.51
N GLU A 80 14.55 -13.78 -19.52
CA GLU A 80 15.01 -14.44 -18.32
C GLU A 80 15.40 -13.46 -17.21
N ARG A 81 16.08 -12.38 -17.57
CA ARG A 81 16.45 -11.33 -16.62
C ARG A 81 15.20 -10.65 -16.04
N TYR A 82 14.20 -10.34 -16.87
CA TYR A 82 12.94 -9.75 -16.44
C TYR A 82 12.14 -10.71 -15.56
N ALA A 83 12.03 -11.98 -15.95
CA ALA A 83 11.36 -12.99 -15.14
C ALA A 83 12.02 -13.16 -13.76
N ARG A 84 13.37 -13.21 -13.70
CA ARG A 84 14.12 -13.25 -12.43
C ARG A 84 13.92 -11.98 -11.60
N GLU A 85 13.66 -10.85 -12.23
CA GLU A 85 13.38 -9.59 -11.54
C GLU A 85 11.97 -9.58 -10.96
N ILE A 86 10.97 -9.97 -11.74
CA ILE A 86 9.54 -9.89 -11.41
C ILE A 86 9.15 -10.98 -10.40
N VAL A 87 9.52 -12.25 -10.67
CA VAL A 87 9.06 -13.40 -9.88
C VAL A 87 9.59 -13.34 -8.44
N PRO A 88 8.70 -13.37 -7.42
CA PRO A 88 9.10 -13.39 -6.01
C PRO A 88 9.92 -14.63 -5.65
N ALA A 89 10.63 -14.57 -4.55
CA ALA A 89 11.33 -15.71 -3.94
C ALA A 89 10.70 -16.04 -2.59
N PHE A 90 9.40 -16.32 -2.60
CA PHE A 90 8.63 -16.53 -1.38
C PHE A 90 9.21 -17.69 -0.55
N ASP A 91 9.49 -17.39 0.72
CA ASP A 91 9.90 -18.37 1.72
C ASP A 91 8.85 -18.41 2.84
N SER A 92 8.06 -19.47 2.88
CA SER A 92 6.99 -19.64 3.85
C SER A 92 7.50 -19.65 5.30
N ARG A 93 8.67 -20.26 5.55
CA ARG A 93 9.26 -20.30 6.90
C ARG A 93 9.67 -18.91 7.36
N LEU A 94 10.36 -18.17 6.49
CA LEU A 94 10.76 -16.78 6.79
C LEU A 94 9.52 -15.89 6.94
N TYR A 95 8.52 -16.06 6.08
CA TYR A 95 7.27 -15.29 6.12
C TYR A 95 6.54 -15.48 7.46
N PHE A 96 6.22 -16.73 7.84
CA PHE A 96 5.43 -17.00 9.04
C PHE A 96 6.22 -16.89 10.35
N ARG A 97 7.51 -17.22 10.36
CA ARG A 97 8.32 -17.21 11.58
C ARG A 97 8.99 -15.88 11.87
N VAL A 98 9.24 -15.06 10.87
CA VAL A 98 9.96 -13.78 11.00
C VAL A 98 9.12 -12.62 10.49
N GLY A 99 8.65 -12.68 9.27
CA GLY A 99 7.97 -11.56 8.59
C GLY A 99 6.71 -11.12 9.31
N LEU A 100 5.75 -12.01 9.52
CA LEU A 100 4.48 -11.68 10.20
C LEU A 100 4.67 -11.28 11.67
N PRO A 101 5.45 -12.00 12.51
CA PRO A 101 5.74 -11.55 13.87
C PRO A 101 6.39 -10.17 13.93
N LEU A 102 7.36 -9.91 13.03
CA LEU A 102 8.01 -8.61 12.93
C LEU A 102 7.02 -7.52 12.49
N ALA A 103 6.18 -7.80 11.49
CA ALA A 103 5.14 -6.88 11.06
C ALA A 103 4.17 -6.54 12.20
N GLY A 104 3.69 -7.55 12.93
CA GLY A 104 2.81 -7.34 14.08
C GLY A 104 3.47 -6.58 15.23
N TRP A 105 4.74 -6.86 15.52
CA TRP A 105 5.50 -6.13 16.54
C TRP A 105 5.70 -4.67 16.12
N LEU A 106 6.18 -4.44 14.91
CA LEU A 106 6.45 -3.10 14.38
C LEU A 106 5.18 -2.25 14.34
N SER A 107 4.11 -2.82 13.82
CA SER A 107 2.81 -2.16 13.75
C SER A 107 2.32 -1.70 15.12
N ARG A 108 2.33 -2.59 16.13
CA ARG A 108 1.88 -2.27 17.50
C ARG A 108 2.86 -1.41 18.27
N ALA A 109 4.15 -1.47 17.98
CA ALA A 109 5.16 -0.62 18.62
C ALA A 109 5.04 0.83 18.16
N LEU A 110 4.69 1.04 16.87
CA LEU A 110 4.61 2.37 16.28
C LEU A 110 3.22 3.00 16.40
N TYR A 111 2.15 2.22 16.24
CA TYR A 111 0.80 2.74 16.15
C TYR A 111 -0.19 2.05 17.11
N ARG A 112 -1.26 2.76 17.45
CA ARG A 112 -2.53 2.15 17.88
C ARG A 112 -3.28 1.82 16.60
N ILE A 113 -3.46 0.52 16.31
CA ILE A 113 -4.08 0.06 15.08
C ILE A 113 -5.57 -0.13 15.28
N TYR A 114 -6.34 0.38 14.33
CA TYR A 114 -7.78 0.21 14.24
C TYR A 114 -8.13 -0.40 12.89
N SER A 115 -9.10 -1.31 12.86
CA SER A 115 -9.66 -1.84 11.62
C SER A 115 -11.18 -1.86 11.70
N THR A 116 -11.81 -1.65 10.56
CA THR A 116 -13.25 -1.79 10.34
C THR A 116 -13.49 -2.67 9.12
N GLY A 117 -14.67 -3.27 8.99
CA GLY A 117 -15.00 -4.08 7.83
C GLY A 117 -14.59 -5.56 7.96
N ASP A 118 -14.52 -6.11 9.18
CA ASP A 118 -14.21 -7.54 9.38
C ASP A 118 -15.28 -8.47 8.81
N ALA A 119 -16.56 -8.04 8.79
CA ALA A 119 -17.67 -8.80 8.20
C ALA A 119 -17.54 -8.88 6.68
N GLU A 120 -17.14 -7.80 6.03
CA GLU A 120 -16.87 -7.70 4.59
C GLU A 120 -15.73 -8.64 4.19
N LEU A 121 -14.67 -8.69 4.99
CA LEU A 121 -13.57 -9.64 4.76
C LEU A 121 -14.00 -11.10 4.92
N ALA A 122 -14.94 -11.39 5.83
CA ALA A 122 -15.44 -12.73 6.05
C ALA A 122 -16.33 -13.21 4.89
N ALA A 123 -16.93 -12.29 4.11
CA ALA A 123 -17.76 -12.59 2.96
C ALA A 123 -16.97 -12.99 1.71
N VAL A 124 -15.63 -12.86 1.71
CA VAL A 124 -14.80 -13.22 0.56
C VAL A 124 -14.76 -14.75 0.38
N ALA A 125 -15.18 -15.22 -0.79
CA ALA A 125 -15.20 -16.63 -1.13
C ALA A 125 -13.80 -17.27 -1.09
N GLY A 126 -13.67 -18.41 -0.42
CA GLY A 126 -12.36 -19.05 -0.18
C GLY A 126 -11.66 -19.61 -1.43
N ASP A 127 -12.38 -19.80 -2.52
CA ASP A 127 -11.87 -20.30 -3.81
C ASP A 127 -11.61 -19.19 -4.84
N ALA A 128 -11.89 -17.93 -4.52
CA ALA A 128 -11.65 -16.78 -5.38
C ALA A 128 -10.17 -16.34 -5.34
N SER A 129 -9.75 -15.64 -6.39
CA SER A 129 -8.53 -14.83 -6.37
C SER A 129 -8.86 -13.46 -5.80
N VAL A 130 -8.08 -12.98 -4.85
CA VAL A 130 -8.38 -11.73 -4.14
C VAL A 130 -7.34 -10.67 -4.45
N ALA A 131 -7.81 -9.50 -4.86
CA ALA A 131 -6.98 -8.30 -5.00
C ALA A 131 -7.43 -7.24 -3.99
N PHE A 132 -6.63 -7.02 -2.96
CA PHE A 132 -6.80 -5.89 -2.04
C PHE A 132 -6.31 -4.63 -2.75
N VAL A 133 -7.24 -3.75 -3.11
CA VAL A 133 -6.95 -2.49 -3.81
C VAL A 133 -7.05 -1.33 -2.82
N MET A 134 -6.01 -0.48 -2.78
CA MET A 134 -5.89 0.50 -1.70
C MET A 134 -5.25 1.82 -2.13
N ASN A 135 -5.46 2.88 -1.34
CA ASN A 135 -4.67 4.09 -1.39
C ASN A 135 -3.26 3.85 -0.81
N HIS A 136 -2.30 4.76 -1.03
CA HIS A 136 -0.91 4.57 -0.61
C HIS A 136 -0.38 5.77 0.18
N ARG A 137 -0.33 5.62 1.50
CA ARG A 137 0.06 6.68 2.44
C ARG A 137 1.49 6.56 2.95
N SER A 138 1.93 5.31 3.22
CA SER A 138 3.21 5.02 3.84
C SER A 138 3.73 3.65 3.41
N ASN A 139 5.04 3.45 3.47
CA ASN A 139 5.61 2.11 3.35
C ASN A 139 5.14 1.16 4.49
N MET A 140 4.57 1.72 5.57
CA MET A 140 3.93 0.94 6.64
C MET A 140 2.62 0.29 6.19
N ASP A 141 2.00 0.72 5.09
CA ASP A 141 0.77 0.12 4.56
C ASP A 141 0.95 -1.38 4.31
N TYR A 142 2.08 -1.78 3.71
CA TYR A 142 2.43 -3.20 3.50
C TYR A 142 2.51 -3.99 4.82
N VAL A 143 3.11 -3.36 5.84
CA VAL A 143 3.39 -3.99 7.13
C VAL A 143 2.12 -4.16 7.93
N ILE A 144 1.31 -3.10 8.00
CA ILE A 144 0.03 -3.09 8.74
C ILE A 144 -0.96 -4.05 8.07
N LEU A 145 -1.09 -4.02 6.74
CA LEU A 145 -2.02 -4.89 6.05
C LEU A 145 -1.60 -6.37 6.17
N ALA A 146 -0.30 -6.68 6.04
CA ALA A 146 0.20 -8.03 6.28
C ALA A 146 -0.09 -8.51 7.72
N HIS A 147 -0.03 -7.60 8.72
CA HIS A 147 -0.39 -7.91 10.09
C HIS A 147 -1.89 -8.16 10.28
N LEU A 148 -2.75 -7.30 9.73
CA LEU A 148 -4.21 -7.41 9.86
C LEU A 148 -4.76 -8.64 9.13
N LEU A 149 -4.19 -9.00 7.99
CA LEU A 149 -4.62 -10.14 7.19
C LEU A 149 -3.84 -11.43 7.49
N ALA A 150 -2.99 -11.45 8.54
CA ALA A 150 -2.11 -12.56 8.86
C ALA A 150 -2.81 -13.92 8.99
N GLU A 151 -4.05 -13.93 9.48
CA GLU A 151 -4.86 -15.15 9.69
C GLU A 151 -5.76 -15.49 8.49
N ARG A 152 -5.82 -14.63 7.46
CA ARG A 152 -6.74 -14.77 6.32
C ARG A 152 -6.02 -14.98 4.99
N ALA A 153 -4.94 -14.24 4.75
CA ALA A 153 -4.23 -14.29 3.47
C ALA A 153 -2.74 -14.00 3.62
N ALA A 154 -1.92 -14.73 2.88
CA ALA A 154 -0.52 -14.39 2.70
C ALA A 154 -0.39 -13.50 1.46
N LEU A 155 -0.34 -12.19 1.67
CA LEU A 155 -0.33 -11.21 0.59
C LEU A 155 0.95 -11.26 -0.26
N SER A 156 0.79 -10.95 -1.53
CA SER A 156 1.88 -10.62 -2.45
C SER A 156 1.67 -9.22 -3.00
N PHE A 157 2.61 -8.33 -2.72
CA PHE A 157 2.51 -6.93 -3.10
C PHE A 157 3.30 -6.61 -4.36
N ALA A 158 2.76 -5.70 -5.17
CA ALA A 158 3.51 -5.04 -6.21
C ALA A 158 4.45 -4.01 -5.58
N ALA A 159 5.74 -4.30 -5.53
CA ALA A 159 6.76 -3.43 -4.95
C ALA A 159 7.48 -2.62 -6.04
N GLY A 160 7.68 -1.33 -5.79
CA GLY A 160 8.45 -0.46 -6.67
C GLY A 160 9.96 -0.60 -6.51
N GLU A 161 10.72 0.23 -7.23
CA GLU A 161 12.19 0.17 -7.27
C GLU A 161 12.87 0.41 -5.91
N TRP A 162 12.22 1.14 -5.00
CA TRP A 162 12.72 1.39 -3.65
C TRP A 162 12.99 0.10 -2.84
N ALA A 163 12.21 -0.94 -3.11
CA ALA A 163 12.33 -2.21 -2.41
C ALA A 163 13.48 -3.10 -2.93
N ARG A 164 14.25 -2.63 -3.92
CA ARG A 164 15.42 -3.36 -4.47
C ARG A 164 16.72 -3.12 -3.74
N VAL A 165 16.75 -2.14 -2.82
CA VAL A 165 17.97 -1.76 -2.09
C VAL A 165 18.39 -2.88 -1.15
N TRP A 166 19.67 -3.25 -1.21
CA TRP A 166 20.25 -4.23 -0.27
C TRP A 166 20.37 -3.62 1.15
N PRO A 167 20.05 -4.36 2.22
CA PRO A 167 19.61 -5.77 2.31
C PRO A 167 18.09 -5.97 2.22
N LEU A 168 17.31 -4.92 2.02
CA LEU A 168 15.84 -4.95 2.05
C LEU A 168 15.26 -5.79 0.89
N GLY A 169 15.86 -5.68 -0.29
CA GLY A 169 15.34 -6.34 -1.50
C GLY A 169 15.18 -7.86 -1.38
N PRO A 170 16.19 -8.61 -0.95
CA PRO A 170 16.06 -10.05 -0.70
C PRO A 170 14.98 -10.39 0.32
N PHE A 171 14.88 -9.62 1.42
CA PHE A 171 13.87 -9.83 2.45
C PHE A 171 12.45 -9.60 1.92
N VAL A 172 12.19 -8.46 1.27
CA VAL A 172 10.88 -8.11 0.69
C VAL A 172 10.46 -9.15 -0.37
N ARG A 173 11.42 -9.63 -1.16
CA ARG A 173 11.18 -10.70 -2.16
C ARG A 173 10.81 -12.04 -1.49
N ALA A 174 11.46 -12.39 -0.38
CA ALA A 174 11.14 -13.57 0.40
C ALA A 174 9.78 -13.47 1.11
N MET A 175 9.30 -12.25 1.36
CA MET A 175 7.94 -11.99 1.84
C MET A 175 6.88 -12.16 0.74
N GLY A 176 7.26 -12.47 -0.50
CA GLY A 176 6.34 -12.71 -1.61
C GLY A 176 6.03 -11.47 -2.45
N ALA A 177 6.74 -10.37 -2.27
CA ALA A 177 6.59 -9.21 -3.13
C ALA A 177 7.19 -9.47 -4.53
N PHE A 178 6.49 -9.02 -5.56
CA PHE A 178 6.98 -8.97 -6.94
C PHE A 178 7.32 -7.53 -7.33
N PHE A 179 8.32 -7.39 -8.20
CA PHE A 179 8.82 -6.05 -8.53
C PHE A 179 8.23 -5.52 -9.83
N VAL A 180 7.84 -4.23 -9.78
CA VAL A 180 7.26 -3.52 -10.92
C VAL A 180 8.10 -2.29 -11.24
N ARG A 181 8.53 -2.15 -12.49
CA ARG A 181 9.15 -0.92 -13.00
C ARG A 181 8.04 0.05 -13.38
N ARG A 182 8.06 1.22 -12.78
CA ARG A 182 7.10 2.28 -13.11
C ARG A 182 7.48 2.95 -14.42
N GLY A 183 6.48 3.14 -15.31
CA GLY A 183 6.70 3.86 -16.56
C GLY A 183 7.68 3.17 -17.51
N SER A 184 7.85 1.85 -17.42
CA SER A 184 8.68 1.11 -18.37
C SER A 184 8.14 1.25 -19.79
N GLY A 185 8.93 1.87 -20.68
CA GLY A 185 8.67 1.91 -22.12
C GLY A 185 8.98 0.57 -22.81
N ASP A 186 9.59 -0.38 -22.11
CA ASP A 186 10.00 -1.68 -22.64
C ASP A 186 8.78 -2.62 -22.75
N GLU A 187 8.38 -2.91 -23.99
CA GLU A 187 7.20 -3.72 -24.26
C GLU A 187 7.41 -5.19 -23.87
N LEU A 188 8.61 -5.71 -24.10
CA LEU A 188 8.97 -7.07 -23.70
C LEU A 188 8.89 -7.25 -22.18
N TYR A 189 9.38 -6.24 -21.40
CA TYR A 189 9.22 -6.24 -19.95
C TYR A 189 7.74 -6.24 -19.53
N ARG A 190 6.92 -5.39 -20.18
CA ARG A 190 5.49 -5.30 -19.89
C ARG A 190 4.76 -6.61 -20.16
N ARG A 191 5.11 -7.31 -21.24
CA ARG A 191 4.53 -8.62 -21.58
C ARG A 191 4.88 -9.68 -20.53
N VAL A 192 6.13 -9.73 -20.08
CA VAL A 192 6.56 -10.66 -19.02
C VAL A 192 5.82 -10.37 -17.70
N LEU A 193 5.66 -9.10 -17.32
CA LEU A 193 4.94 -8.69 -16.12
C LEU A 193 3.45 -9.03 -16.23
N GLU A 194 2.83 -8.75 -17.36
CA GLU A 194 1.43 -9.07 -17.65
C GLU A 194 1.17 -10.58 -17.45
N ARG A 195 1.99 -11.42 -18.08
CA ARG A 195 1.82 -12.88 -17.98
C ARG A 195 2.03 -13.38 -16.54
N PHE A 196 2.97 -12.81 -15.80
CA PHE A 196 3.14 -13.12 -14.39
C PHE A 196 1.89 -12.79 -13.57
N VAL A 197 1.31 -11.59 -13.75
CA VAL A 197 0.11 -11.15 -13.02
C VAL A 197 -1.09 -12.03 -13.35
N GLN A 198 -1.31 -12.36 -14.62
CA GLN A 198 -2.38 -13.25 -15.06
C GLN A 198 -2.27 -14.63 -14.40
N ARG A 199 -1.08 -15.25 -14.46
CA ARG A 199 -0.85 -16.55 -13.83
C ARG A 199 -0.98 -16.51 -12.31
N ALA A 200 -0.63 -15.39 -11.68
CA ALA A 200 -0.81 -15.18 -10.25
C ALA A 200 -2.31 -15.15 -9.88
N VAL A 201 -3.14 -14.47 -10.67
CA VAL A 201 -4.59 -14.43 -10.52
C VAL A 201 -5.18 -15.82 -10.78
N GLU A 202 -4.86 -16.48 -11.90
CA GLU A 202 -5.30 -17.85 -12.22
C GLU A 202 -4.93 -18.85 -11.10
N GLY A 203 -3.76 -18.66 -10.50
CA GLY A 203 -3.23 -19.47 -9.40
C GLY A 203 -3.82 -19.16 -8.02
N GLY A 204 -4.75 -18.23 -7.90
CA GLY A 204 -5.41 -17.89 -6.62
C GLY A 204 -4.55 -17.07 -5.66
N LEU A 205 -3.57 -16.32 -6.16
CA LEU A 205 -2.71 -15.49 -5.31
C LEU A 205 -3.49 -14.30 -4.75
N ALA A 206 -3.38 -14.06 -3.43
CA ALA A 206 -3.86 -12.83 -2.82
C ALA A 206 -2.88 -11.69 -3.11
N LEU A 207 -3.34 -10.69 -3.84
CA LEU A 207 -2.54 -9.56 -4.31
C LEU A 207 -2.88 -8.30 -3.51
N GLY A 208 -1.86 -7.50 -3.16
CA GLY A 208 -2.03 -6.15 -2.64
C GLY A 208 -1.60 -5.14 -3.72
N VAL A 209 -2.50 -4.24 -4.09
CA VAL A 209 -2.30 -3.29 -5.18
C VAL A 209 -2.62 -1.88 -4.72
N PHE A 210 -1.62 -0.99 -4.82
CA PHE A 210 -1.84 0.44 -4.61
C PHE A 210 -2.33 1.08 -5.91
N LEU A 211 -3.61 1.44 -5.92
CA LEU A 211 -4.25 1.92 -7.13
C LEU A 211 -3.70 3.28 -7.60
N GLU A 212 -3.18 4.08 -6.67
CA GLU A 212 -2.49 5.35 -6.96
C GLU A 212 -1.13 5.16 -7.66
N GLY A 213 -0.57 3.94 -7.65
CA GLY A 213 0.71 3.62 -8.27
C GLY A 213 1.93 4.21 -7.54
N GLY A 214 1.76 4.91 -6.43
CA GLY A 214 2.83 5.50 -5.62
C GLY A 214 2.34 6.15 -4.36
N LEU A 215 3.27 6.51 -3.46
CA LEU A 215 2.96 7.25 -2.24
C LEU A 215 2.38 8.63 -2.58
N SER A 216 1.28 9.01 -1.92
CA SER A 216 0.72 10.37 -2.02
C SER A 216 1.70 11.39 -1.45
N ARG A 217 1.97 12.47 -2.19
CA ARG A 217 2.92 13.52 -1.81
C ARG A 217 2.27 14.74 -1.20
N ASP A 218 1.01 14.96 -1.50
CA ASP A 218 0.18 16.07 -1.03
C ASP A 218 -0.84 15.63 0.02
N GLY A 219 -0.91 14.34 0.28
CA GLY A 219 -1.86 13.74 1.21
C GLY A 219 -3.22 13.42 0.61
N ALA A 220 -3.60 14.01 -0.52
CA ALA A 220 -4.87 13.72 -1.18
C ALA A 220 -4.88 12.34 -1.85
N LEU A 221 -6.07 11.80 -2.07
CA LEU A 221 -6.26 10.66 -2.97
C LEU A 221 -5.83 11.06 -4.39
N GLN A 222 -5.12 10.17 -5.06
CA GLN A 222 -4.61 10.39 -6.42
C GLN A 222 -5.49 9.67 -7.43
N GLU A 223 -5.41 10.10 -8.69
CA GLU A 223 -6.06 9.43 -9.81
C GLU A 223 -5.56 7.98 -9.95
N PRO A 224 -6.47 7.01 -10.23
CA PRO A 224 -6.11 5.61 -10.30
C PRO A 224 -5.23 5.29 -11.51
N ARG A 225 -4.23 4.45 -11.30
CA ARG A 225 -3.41 3.83 -12.35
C ARG A 225 -3.87 2.39 -12.57
N PHE A 226 -4.48 2.15 -13.70
CA PHE A 226 -5.19 0.90 -13.97
C PHE A 226 -4.36 -0.18 -14.72
N GLY A 227 -3.06 0.03 -14.95
CA GLY A 227 -2.25 -0.94 -15.71
C GLY A 227 -2.22 -2.34 -15.11
N LEU A 228 -2.09 -2.47 -13.78
CA LEU A 228 -2.15 -3.79 -13.13
C LEU A 228 -3.57 -4.39 -13.15
N LEU A 229 -4.61 -3.57 -13.06
CA LEU A 229 -5.99 -4.03 -13.20
C LEU A 229 -6.24 -4.55 -14.63
N ASP A 230 -5.73 -3.85 -15.66
CA ASP A 230 -5.82 -4.33 -17.06
C ASP A 230 -5.14 -5.69 -17.20
N TYR A 231 -3.96 -5.90 -16.60
CA TYR A 231 -3.28 -7.19 -16.64
C TYR A 231 -4.08 -8.30 -15.96
N MET A 232 -4.76 -8.01 -14.84
CA MET A 232 -5.61 -8.98 -14.13
C MET A 232 -6.84 -9.36 -14.94
N LEU A 233 -7.46 -8.37 -15.62
CA LEU A 233 -8.75 -8.53 -16.28
C LEU A 233 -8.66 -8.95 -17.74
N ARG A 234 -7.54 -8.69 -18.41
CA ARG A 234 -7.38 -8.91 -19.86
C ARG A 234 -7.75 -10.32 -20.33
N ARG A 235 -7.52 -11.32 -19.51
CA ARG A 235 -7.88 -12.73 -19.79
C ARG A 235 -9.01 -13.25 -18.91
N PHE A 236 -9.58 -12.41 -18.08
CA PHE A 236 -10.67 -12.81 -17.20
C PHE A 236 -11.91 -13.14 -18.04
N ASP A 237 -12.44 -14.34 -17.79
CA ASP A 237 -13.71 -14.79 -18.35
C ASP A 237 -14.70 -15.03 -17.20
N PRO A 238 -15.90 -14.41 -17.24
CA PRO A 238 -16.93 -14.66 -16.23
C PRO A 238 -17.35 -16.14 -16.10
N ALA A 239 -17.04 -16.98 -17.08
CA ALA A 239 -17.30 -18.41 -17.07
C ALA A 239 -16.17 -19.22 -16.41
N ASP A 240 -15.00 -18.62 -16.13
CA ASP A 240 -13.90 -19.31 -15.48
C ASP A 240 -14.33 -19.87 -14.12
N ARG A 241 -13.70 -20.97 -13.71
CA ARG A 241 -13.98 -21.59 -12.41
C ARG A 241 -13.75 -20.63 -11.24
N ARG A 242 -12.68 -19.84 -11.30
CA ARG A 242 -12.25 -18.93 -10.24
C ARG A 242 -12.67 -17.49 -10.54
N ASP A 243 -13.34 -16.86 -9.59
CA ASP A 243 -13.64 -15.44 -9.67
C ASP A 243 -12.44 -14.60 -9.24
N LEU A 244 -12.43 -13.33 -9.64
CA LEU A 244 -11.50 -12.31 -9.16
C LEU A 244 -12.28 -11.31 -8.31
N ILE A 245 -11.96 -11.26 -7.03
CA ILE A 245 -12.61 -10.38 -6.07
C ILE A 245 -11.69 -9.21 -5.76
N PHE A 246 -12.18 -8.00 -5.97
CA PHE A 246 -11.52 -6.77 -5.51
C PHE A 246 -12.07 -6.39 -4.14
N VAL A 247 -11.18 -6.22 -3.16
CA VAL A 247 -11.52 -5.72 -1.83
C VAL A 247 -10.95 -4.30 -1.70
N PRO A 248 -11.80 -3.26 -1.72
CA PRO A 248 -11.36 -1.89 -1.49
C PRO A 248 -10.86 -1.71 -0.06
N VAL A 249 -9.76 -0.98 0.11
CA VAL A 249 -9.15 -0.74 1.43
C VAL A 249 -8.75 0.74 1.55
N GLY A 250 -9.30 1.43 2.55
CA GLY A 250 -8.91 2.78 2.92
C GLY A 250 -7.90 2.78 4.06
N ILE A 251 -6.81 3.54 3.96
CA ILE A 251 -5.76 3.61 4.99
C ILE A 251 -5.47 5.07 5.34
N ASN A 252 -5.38 5.38 6.63
CA ASN A 252 -4.95 6.71 7.10
C ASN A 252 -4.17 6.64 8.42
N TYR A 253 -3.44 7.72 8.73
CA TYR A 253 -2.49 7.79 9.84
C TYR A 253 -2.54 9.14 10.56
N ASP A 254 -2.27 9.12 11.87
CA ASP A 254 -1.93 10.34 12.62
C ASP A 254 -0.52 10.83 12.30
N TRP A 255 0.42 9.93 12.01
CA TRP A 255 1.78 10.27 11.62
C TRP A 255 2.29 9.31 10.56
N VAL A 256 2.56 9.82 9.36
CA VAL A 256 3.24 9.10 8.27
C VAL A 256 4.75 9.23 8.46
N LEU A 257 5.46 8.10 8.45
CA LEU A 257 6.91 8.09 8.72
C LEU A 257 7.74 8.90 7.71
N GLU A 258 7.23 9.00 6.48
CA GLU A 258 7.92 9.60 5.34
C GLU A 258 7.40 11.01 4.98
N ASP A 259 6.48 11.60 5.73
CA ASP A 259 5.76 12.82 5.34
C ASP A 259 6.67 14.00 4.97
N GLU A 260 7.69 14.30 5.80
CA GLU A 260 8.64 15.37 5.51
C GLU A 260 9.38 15.15 4.18
N SER A 261 9.80 13.90 3.91
CA SER A 261 10.49 13.57 2.67
C SER A 261 9.58 13.57 1.44
N LEU A 262 8.31 13.16 1.61
CA LEU A 262 7.32 13.17 0.55
C LEU A 262 6.97 14.59 0.11
N ILE A 263 6.82 15.51 1.08
CA ILE A 263 6.50 16.92 0.84
C ILE A 263 7.71 17.66 0.25
N ALA A 264 8.93 17.37 0.71
CA ALA A 264 10.16 18.03 0.26
C ALA A 264 10.64 17.55 -1.11
N ALA A 265 10.19 16.38 -1.58
CA ALA A 265 10.74 15.75 -2.77
C ALA A 265 10.35 16.49 -4.06
N PRO A 266 11.30 16.85 -4.94
CA PRO A 266 10.98 17.30 -6.28
C PRO A 266 10.21 16.21 -7.04
N ARG A 267 9.38 16.61 -8.01
CA ARG A 267 8.56 15.67 -8.83
C ARG A 267 9.38 14.68 -9.67
N SER A 268 10.69 14.83 -9.75
CA SER A 268 11.60 13.92 -10.43
C SER A 268 12.05 12.78 -9.51
N SER A 269 11.78 11.55 -9.91
CA SER A 269 12.20 10.34 -9.21
C SER A 269 13.67 10.01 -9.51
N GLY A 270 14.53 10.00 -8.49
CA GLY A 270 15.92 9.56 -8.58
C GLY A 270 16.32 8.70 -7.38
N ALA A 271 17.41 7.92 -7.53
CA ALA A 271 17.95 7.05 -6.45
C ALA A 271 18.20 7.82 -5.13
N GLY A 272 18.56 9.11 -5.21
CA GLY A 272 18.75 9.99 -4.05
C GLY A 272 17.49 10.18 -3.21
N LEU A 273 16.31 10.21 -3.83
CA LEU A 273 15.03 10.30 -3.13
C LEU A 273 14.73 9.03 -2.31
N ILE A 274 15.05 7.86 -2.86
CA ILE A 274 14.84 6.57 -2.19
C ILE A 274 15.68 6.50 -0.91
N VAL A 275 16.95 6.89 -0.99
CA VAL A 275 17.88 6.87 0.15
C VAL A 275 17.45 7.89 1.21
N SER A 276 17.02 9.10 0.82
CA SER A 276 16.55 10.12 1.77
C SER A 276 15.26 9.67 2.46
N THR A 277 14.27 9.16 1.73
CA THR A 277 13.01 8.66 2.29
C THR A 277 13.25 7.52 3.29
N LEU A 278 14.11 6.57 2.95
CA LEU A 278 14.48 5.48 3.85
C LEU A 278 15.22 5.99 5.10
N GLY A 279 16.13 6.96 4.94
CA GLY A 279 16.84 7.61 6.04
C GLY A 279 15.89 8.33 7.00
N PHE A 280 14.91 9.07 6.49
CA PHE A 280 13.88 9.73 7.29
C PHE A 280 12.99 8.71 8.02
N ALA A 281 12.55 7.66 7.33
CA ALA A 281 11.75 6.60 7.94
C ALA A 281 12.50 5.89 9.08
N ILE A 282 13.77 5.56 8.88
CA ILE A 282 14.63 4.95 9.92
C ILE A 282 14.82 5.92 11.09
N ARG A 283 15.10 7.21 10.84
CA ARG A 283 15.25 8.23 11.88
C ARG A 283 13.98 8.32 12.74
N ASN A 284 12.81 8.45 12.12
CA ASN A 284 11.53 8.58 12.80
C ASN A 284 11.19 7.28 13.56
N LEU A 285 11.49 6.12 12.97
CA LEU A 285 11.37 4.82 13.64
C LEU A 285 12.25 4.76 14.91
N LEU A 286 13.51 5.18 14.83
CA LEU A 286 14.41 5.18 15.99
C LEU A 286 13.94 6.16 17.08
N ILE A 287 13.42 7.34 16.70
CA ILE A 287 12.85 8.32 17.64
C ILE A 287 11.64 7.70 18.36
N ALA A 288 10.72 7.08 17.62
CA ALA A 288 9.55 6.43 18.19
C ALA A 288 9.91 5.29 19.16
N LEU A 289 10.86 4.44 18.77
CA LEU A 289 11.32 3.31 19.60
C LEU A 289 12.07 3.77 20.86
N ARG A 290 12.92 4.81 20.78
CA ARG A 290 13.65 5.36 21.92
C ARG A 290 12.75 6.11 22.89
N GLY A 291 11.79 6.88 22.36
CA GLY A 291 10.85 7.66 23.17
C GLY A 291 9.76 6.83 23.85
N ARG A 292 9.65 5.51 23.59
CA ARG A 292 8.55 4.64 24.02
C ARG A 292 7.15 5.24 23.76
N ARG A 293 7.05 6.18 22.82
CA ARG A 293 5.81 6.84 22.41
C ARG A 293 5.38 6.33 21.05
N ARG A 294 4.11 5.98 20.94
CA ARG A 294 3.51 5.63 19.65
C ARG A 294 3.36 6.88 18.77
N LEU A 295 3.40 6.68 17.46
CA LEU A 295 3.22 7.73 16.45
C LEU A 295 1.74 8.15 16.27
N GLY A 296 0.88 7.80 17.21
CA GLY A 296 -0.54 8.01 17.11
C GLY A 296 -1.27 6.77 16.60
N ARG A 297 -2.28 6.99 15.78
CA ARG A 297 -3.17 5.96 15.24
C ARG A 297 -2.80 5.62 13.80
N ALA A 298 -3.03 4.36 13.43
CA ALA A 298 -3.12 3.92 12.05
C ALA A 298 -4.45 3.19 11.92
N ALA A 299 -5.26 3.57 10.95
CA ALA A 299 -6.58 2.99 10.77
C ALA A 299 -6.75 2.45 9.34
N VAL A 300 -7.45 1.32 9.23
CA VAL A 300 -7.71 0.61 7.98
C VAL A 300 -9.19 0.26 7.90
N GLY A 301 -9.85 0.72 6.85
CA GLY A 301 -11.23 0.36 6.52
C GLY A 301 -11.24 -0.67 5.39
N PHE A 302 -11.91 -1.79 5.59
CA PHE A 302 -12.16 -2.79 4.54
C PHE A 302 -13.59 -2.63 4.04
N GLY A 303 -13.76 -2.57 2.72
CA GLY A 303 -15.06 -2.41 2.08
C GLY A 303 -15.62 -3.70 1.53
N SER A 304 -16.87 -3.61 1.04
CA SER A 304 -17.57 -4.72 0.43
C SER A 304 -16.81 -5.27 -0.77
N PRO A 305 -16.63 -6.60 -0.86
CA PRO A 305 -15.98 -7.24 -1.99
C PRO A 305 -16.72 -6.98 -3.30
N ILE A 306 -15.97 -6.63 -4.36
CA ILE A 306 -16.50 -6.41 -5.71
C ILE A 306 -16.06 -7.58 -6.59
N SER A 307 -17.00 -8.42 -7.01
CA SER A 307 -16.76 -9.55 -7.92
C SER A 307 -16.56 -9.05 -9.35
N ALA A 308 -15.44 -9.41 -9.97
CA ALA A 308 -15.21 -9.13 -11.38
C ALA A 308 -16.24 -9.85 -12.28
N ARG A 309 -16.70 -11.03 -11.86
CA ARG A 309 -17.72 -11.80 -12.57
C ARG A 309 -19.06 -11.09 -12.55
N GLU A 310 -19.50 -10.61 -11.38
CA GLU A 310 -20.76 -9.87 -11.25
C GLU A 310 -20.68 -8.52 -11.97
N TYR A 311 -19.56 -7.82 -11.85
CA TYR A 311 -19.31 -6.58 -12.57
C TYR A 311 -19.39 -6.76 -14.07
N ALA A 312 -18.74 -7.81 -14.61
CA ALA A 312 -18.78 -8.13 -16.02
C ALA A 312 -20.19 -8.47 -16.51
N ARG A 313 -20.96 -9.24 -15.72
CA ARG A 313 -22.34 -9.62 -16.04
C ARG A 313 -23.29 -8.42 -15.99
N SER A 314 -23.22 -7.61 -14.94
CA SER A 314 -24.11 -6.44 -14.76
C SER A 314 -23.93 -5.38 -15.85
N ARG A 315 -22.71 -5.26 -16.41
CA ARG A 315 -22.39 -4.32 -17.49
C ARG A 315 -22.36 -4.97 -18.89
N ASN A 316 -22.67 -6.25 -18.97
CA ASN A 316 -22.59 -7.04 -20.22
C ASN A 316 -21.22 -6.92 -20.90
N VAL A 317 -20.13 -7.02 -20.11
CA VAL A 317 -18.75 -6.87 -20.57
C VAL A 317 -18.03 -8.21 -20.53
N ASN A 318 -17.39 -8.59 -21.64
CA ASN A 318 -16.43 -9.67 -21.65
C ASN A 318 -15.03 -9.08 -21.90
N PHE A 319 -14.24 -8.90 -20.85
CA PHE A 319 -12.90 -8.29 -20.92
C PHE A 319 -11.96 -8.98 -21.90
N ARG A 320 -12.09 -10.31 -22.04
CA ARG A 320 -11.27 -11.13 -22.94
C ARG A 320 -11.59 -10.89 -24.41
N ALA A 321 -12.85 -10.58 -24.72
CA ALA A 321 -13.32 -10.37 -26.09
C ALA A 321 -13.11 -8.93 -26.59
N LEU A 322 -12.88 -7.98 -25.69
CA LEU A 322 -12.68 -6.57 -26.03
C LEU A 322 -11.31 -6.33 -26.66
N ASP A 323 -11.27 -5.45 -27.65
CA ASP A 323 -10.03 -4.86 -28.14
C ASP A 323 -9.32 -4.02 -27.05
N ARG A 324 -8.13 -3.53 -27.35
CA ARG A 324 -7.30 -2.81 -26.37
C ARG A 324 -7.96 -1.52 -25.88
N GLU A 325 -8.60 -0.75 -26.76
CA GLU A 325 -9.16 0.56 -26.42
C GLU A 325 -10.46 0.42 -25.64
N ALA A 326 -11.38 -0.40 -26.09
CA ALA A 326 -12.62 -0.69 -25.39
C ALA A 326 -12.36 -1.28 -24.01
N ARG A 327 -11.42 -2.23 -23.89
CA ARG A 327 -11.02 -2.80 -22.60
C ARG A 327 -10.43 -1.73 -21.68
N ALA A 328 -9.52 -0.87 -22.17
CA ALA A 328 -8.95 0.20 -21.36
C ALA A 328 -10.01 1.16 -20.84
N GLY A 329 -11.06 1.44 -21.63
CA GLY A 329 -12.23 2.21 -21.19
C GLY A 329 -12.96 1.55 -20.03
N GLN A 330 -13.30 0.25 -20.16
CA GLN A 330 -13.98 -0.50 -19.09
C GLN A 330 -13.14 -0.65 -17.82
N VAL A 331 -11.84 -0.91 -17.97
CA VAL A 331 -10.93 -1.02 -16.80
C VAL A 331 -10.76 0.34 -16.11
N ARG A 332 -10.75 1.44 -16.85
CA ARG A 332 -10.73 2.80 -16.27
C ARG A 332 -11.99 3.09 -15.47
N THR A 333 -13.16 2.69 -15.97
CA THR A 333 -14.44 2.82 -15.24
C THR A 333 -14.40 2.03 -13.94
N LEU A 334 -14.00 0.76 -13.98
CA LEU A 334 -13.84 -0.06 -12.77
C LEU A 334 -12.82 0.55 -11.80
N ALA A 335 -11.69 1.06 -12.29
CA ALA A 335 -10.68 1.72 -11.46
C ALA A 335 -11.24 2.96 -10.77
N GLY A 336 -12.10 3.73 -11.43
CA GLY A 336 -12.82 4.86 -10.85
C GLY A 336 -13.81 4.41 -9.76
N ASP A 337 -14.59 3.35 -10.01
CA ASP A 337 -15.52 2.79 -9.03
C ASP A 337 -14.77 2.27 -7.78
N LEU A 338 -13.66 1.55 -7.98
CA LEU A 338 -12.79 1.09 -6.89
C LEU A 338 -12.17 2.26 -6.11
N MET A 339 -11.73 3.31 -6.81
CA MET A 339 -11.11 4.47 -6.15
C MET A 339 -12.13 5.27 -5.34
N ARG A 340 -13.38 5.37 -5.79
CA ARG A 340 -14.48 5.94 -5.03
C ARG A 340 -14.74 5.13 -3.76
N ALA A 341 -14.87 3.81 -3.88
CA ALA A 341 -15.06 2.92 -2.74
C ALA A 341 -13.88 3.02 -1.74
N ILE A 342 -12.63 3.10 -2.21
CA ILE A 342 -11.47 3.36 -1.36
C ILE A 342 -11.61 4.70 -0.63
N GLY A 343 -12.04 5.76 -1.32
CA GLY A 343 -12.23 7.08 -0.75
C GLY A 343 -13.21 7.09 0.42
N GLU A 344 -14.36 6.45 0.27
CA GLU A 344 -15.39 6.30 1.29
C GLU A 344 -14.87 5.56 2.54
N LEU A 345 -13.90 4.67 2.35
CA LEU A 345 -13.29 3.86 3.40
C LEU A 345 -12.07 4.50 4.07
N VAL A 346 -11.55 5.63 3.56
CA VAL A 346 -10.41 6.31 4.20
C VAL A 346 -10.80 6.73 5.61
N PRO A 347 -10.15 6.16 6.67
CA PRO A 347 -10.58 6.43 8.03
C PRO A 347 -10.23 7.86 8.45
N ILE A 348 -11.16 8.47 9.19
CA ILE A 348 -10.95 9.79 9.81
C ILE A 348 -10.22 9.56 11.14
N VAL A 349 -8.92 9.83 11.17
CA VAL A 349 -8.10 9.80 12.38
C VAL A 349 -7.88 11.22 12.93
N PRO A 350 -7.55 11.39 14.23
CA PRO A 350 -7.55 12.71 14.88
C PRO A 350 -6.63 13.77 14.25
N VAL A 351 -5.39 13.40 13.88
CA VAL A 351 -4.44 14.40 13.34
C VAL A 351 -4.92 15.03 12.02
N PRO A 352 -5.39 14.29 11.01
CA PRO A 352 -6.06 14.84 9.84
C PRO A 352 -7.22 15.79 10.16
N ALA A 353 -8.08 15.43 11.11
CA ALA A 353 -9.22 16.24 11.51
C ALA A 353 -8.78 17.55 12.19
N VAL A 354 -7.85 17.48 13.13
CA VAL A 354 -7.26 18.68 13.79
C VAL A 354 -6.50 19.54 12.76
N ALA A 355 -5.74 18.91 11.88
CA ALA A 355 -5.01 19.62 10.84
C ALA A 355 -5.95 20.40 9.89
N HIS A 356 -7.11 19.81 9.55
CA HIS A 356 -8.11 20.47 8.74
C HIS A 356 -8.58 21.78 9.41
N ILE A 357 -8.94 21.74 10.70
CA ILE A 357 -9.37 22.92 11.45
C ILE A 357 -8.28 23.99 11.52
N LEU A 358 -7.03 23.58 11.79
CA LEU A 358 -5.92 24.51 11.95
C LEU A 358 -5.47 25.20 10.64
N VAL A 359 -5.62 24.52 9.49
CA VAL A 359 -5.22 25.11 8.20
C VAL A 359 -6.27 26.08 7.60
N GLU A 360 -7.49 26.11 8.15
CA GLU A 360 -8.51 27.09 7.76
C GLU A 360 -8.15 28.53 8.18
N ALA A 361 -7.50 28.67 9.36
CA ALA A 361 -7.03 29.94 9.89
C ALA A 361 -5.58 29.83 10.41
N PRO A 362 -4.58 29.69 9.54
CA PRO A 362 -3.22 29.27 9.92
C PRO A 362 -2.47 30.34 10.75
N ASP A 363 -2.89 31.57 10.70
CA ASP A 363 -2.25 32.70 11.41
C ASP A 363 -2.90 33.00 12.77
N GLU A 364 -4.03 32.36 13.08
CA GLU A 364 -4.80 32.58 14.30
C GLU A 364 -4.48 31.54 15.38
N PHE A 365 -4.50 32.00 16.64
CA PHE A 365 -4.48 31.11 17.78
C PHE A 365 -5.88 30.61 18.07
N VAL A 366 -6.11 29.29 17.94
CA VAL A 366 -7.38 28.63 18.23
C VAL A 366 -7.27 27.93 19.56
N SER A 367 -8.21 28.08 20.48
CA SER A 367 -8.19 27.40 21.77
C SER A 367 -8.39 25.89 21.60
N GLU A 368 -7.80 25.08 22.50
CA GLU A 368 -7.98 23.63 22.48
C GLU A 368 -9.45 23.22 22.55
N LEU A 369 -10.26 23.93 23.36
CA LEU A 369 -11.69 23.69 23.48
C LEU A 369 -12.44 23.97 22.15
N GLU A 370 -12.04 25.02 21.45
CA GLU A 370 -12.63 25.33 20.14
C GLU A 370 -12.22 24.30 19.09
N ILE A 371 -10.94 23.90 19.05
CA ILE A 371 -10.47 22.82 18.17
C ILE A 371 -11.28 21.53 18.45
N GLU A 372 -11.42 21.16 19.72
CA GLU A 372 -12.20 19.98 20.12
C GLU A 372 -13.66 20.07 19.65
N SER A 373 -14.31 21.20 19.88
CA SER A 373 -15.70 21.44 19.47
C SER A 373 -15.87 21.35 17.96
N ARG A 374 -14.96 21.98 17.18
CA ARG A 374 -14.99 21.98 15.72
C ARG A 374 -14.72 20.60 15.15
N VAL A 375 -13.72 19.87 15.68
CA VAL A 375 -13.42 18.49 15.26
C VAL A 375 -14.58 17.55 15.58
N ARG A 376 -15.18 17.61 16.76
CA ARG A 376 -16.36 16.81 17.11
C ARG A 376 -17.53 17.07 16.16
N ARG A 377 -17.78 18.34 15.80
CA ARG A 377 -18.82 18.70 14.83
C ARG A 377 -18.51 18.16 13.44
N LEU A 378 -17.26 18.28 13.00
CA LEU A 378 -16.78 17.72 11.74
C LEU A 378 -17.02 16.21 11.66
N ILE A 379 -16.56 15.47 12.67
CA ILE A 379 -16.72 14.01 12.77
C ILE A 379 -18.21 13.64 12.76
N SER A 380 -19.04 14.28 13.59
CA SER A 380 -20.48 14.00 13.63
C SER A 380 -21.18 14.29 12.29
N THR A 381 -20.71 15.27 11.54
CA THR A 381 -21.24 15.55 10.20
C THR A 381 -20.85 14.45 9.21
N LEU A 382 -19.62 13.95 9.28
CA LEU A 382 -19.11 12.92 8.40
C LEU A 382 -19.67 11.54 8.74
N GLU A 383 -19.90 11.23 10.03
CA GLU A 383 -20.60 10.00 10.47
C GLU A 383 -22.01 9.92 9.89
N LYS A 384 -22.75 11.05 9.81
CA LYS A 384 -24.07 11.09 9.17
C LYS A 384 -24.04 10.84 7.66
N ARG A 385 -22.85 10.86 7.06
CA ARG A 385 -22.59 10.53 5.64
C ARG A 385 -21.93 9.17 5.49
N ASP A 386 -22.01 8.30 6.50
CA ASP A 386 -21.43 6.95 6.53
C ASP A 386 -19.89 6.92 6.35
N ALA A 387 -19.20 8.04 6.67
CA ALA A 387 -17.74 8.06 6.62
C ALA A 387 -17.12 7.10 7.64
N CYS A 388 -16.00 6.47 7.29
CA CYS A 388 -15.30 5.54 8.14
C CYS A 388 -14.65 6.26 9.34
N VAL A 389 -15.32 6.21 10.50
CA VAL A 389 -14.82 6.76 11.76
C VAL A 389 -14.43 5.61 12.69
N PRO A 390 -13.13 5.42 12.99
CA PRO A 390 -12.70 4.38 13.90
C PRO A 390 -13.24 4.61 15.33
N PRO A 391 -13.58 3.56 16.09
CA PRO A 391 -14.05 3.69 17.47
C PRO A 391 -12.97 4.35 18.36
N GLY A 392 -13.41 5.13 19.33
CA GLY A 392 -12.50 5.82 20.27
C GLY A 392 -11.79 7.05 19.66
N ASN A 393 -12.43 7.74 18.72
CA ASN A 393 -11.89 8.93 18.06
C ASN A 393 -11.73 10.17 18.99
N GLU A 394 -11.82 9.97 20.30
CA GLU A 394 -11.67 11.01 21.35
C GLU A 394 -10.22 11.48 21.56
N GLY A 395 -9.26 11.05 20.72
CA GLY A 395 -7.85 11.38 20.88
C GLY A 395 -7.43 12.74 20.31
N ILE A 396 -8.26 13.76 20.41
CA ILE A 396 -7.92 15.13 19.95
C ILE A 396 -6.74 15.67 20.75
N ALA A 397 -6.74 15.46 22.09
CA ALA A 397 -5.62 15.82 22.95
C ALA A 397 -4.33 15.07 22.56
N ASP A 398 -4.42 13.75 22.27
CA ASP A 398 -3.29 12.97 21.75
C ASP A 398 -2.77 13.54 20.42
N ALA A 399 -3.68 13.98 19.52
CA ALA A 399 -3.31 14.58 18.24
C ALA A 399 -2.58 15.91 18.42
N LEU A 400 -3.10 16.80 19.27
CA LEU A 400 -2.44 18.07 19.62
C LEU A 400 -1.05 17.79 20.22
N GLN A 401 -0.93 16.81 21.12
CA GLN A 401 0.36 16.41 21.69
C GLN A 401 1.34 15.93 20.61
N VAL A 402 0.88 15.13 19.63
CA VAL A 402 1.72 14.71 18.49
C VAL A 402 2.18 15.91 17.68
N LEU A 403 1.29 16.85 17.38
CA LEU A 403 1.61 18.05 16.60
C LEU A 403 2.59 18.98 17.33
N THR A 404 2.41 19.17 18.64
CA THR A 404 3.32 19.96 19.49
C THR A 404 4.69 19.31 19.59
N LEU A 405 4.74 17.96 19.82
CA LEU A 405 5.98 17.19 19.87
C LEU A 405 6.80 17.33 18.57
N ARG A 406 6.11 17.36 17.44
CA ARG A 406 6.70 17.57 16.11
C ARG A 406 7.04 19.00 15.79
N ARG A 407 6.72 19.95 16.68
CA ARG A 407 6.86 21.40 16.47
C ARG A 407 6.09 21.93 15.25
N LEU A 408 4.97 21.29 14.91
CA LEU A 408 4.11 21.70 13.81
C LEU A 408 3.15 22.81 14.23
N VAL A 409 2.90 22.93 15.54
CA VAL A 409 2.07 23.97 16.14
C VAL A 409 2.85 24.69 17.24
N LEU A 410 2.53 25.97 17.41
CA LEU A 410 2.93 26.78 18.56
C LEU A 410 1.78 26.77 19.56
N GLU A 411 2.10 26.48 20.82
CA GLU A 411 1.14 26.52 21.92
C GLU A 411 1.39 27.77 22.79
N LYS A 412 0.32 28.50 23.11
CA LYS A 412 0.36 29.66 24.00
C LYS A 412 -0.97 29.77 24.76
N ASN A 413 -0.93 29.75 26.09
CA ASN A 413 -2.10 29.92 26.96
C ASN A 413 -3.30 29.01 26.61
N GLY A 414 -3.06 27.71 26.34
CA GLY A 414 -4.11 26.76 25.97
C GLY A 414 -4.71 26.99 24.58
N SER A 415 -4.01 27.70 23.71
CA SER A 415 -4.37 27.93 22.33
C SER A 415 -3.21 27.53 21.43
N CYS A 416 -3.54 27.01 20.26
CA CYS A 416 -2.56 26.50 19.29
C CYS A 416 -2.71 27.22 17.95
N ARG A 417 -1.58 27.43 17.26
CA ARG A 417 -1.57 27.81 15.86
C ARG A 417 -0.47 27.07 15.10
N PRO A 418 -0.60 26.87 13.78
CA PRO A 418 0.46 26.31 12.96
C PRO A 418 1.76 27.12 13.02
N THR A 419 2.91 26.41 12.98
CA THR A 419 4.19 27.06 12.67
C THR A 419 4.28 27.29 11.15
N LEU A 420 5.17 28.19 10.71
CA LEU A 420 5.36 28.46 9.28
C LEU A 420 5.74 27.19 8.48
N GLU A 421 6.58 26.34 9.05
CA GLU A 421 6.95 25.05 8.47
C GLU A 421 5.84 24.01 8.66
N GLY A 422 5.12 24.06 9.78
CA GLY A 422 4.05 23.16 10.14
C GLY A 422 2.85 23.25 9.19
N VAL A 423 2.52 24.45 8.65
CA VAL A 423 1.40 24.62 7.71
C VAL A 423 1.47 23.66 6.53
N LYS A 424 2.65 23.41 5.96
CA LYS A 424 2.81 22.51 4.81
C LYS A 424 2.48 21.06 5.18
N ILE A 425 2.94 20.62 6.34
CA ILE A 425 2.72 19.25 6.84
C ILE A 425 1.26 19.09 7.28
N LEU A 426 0.67 20.10 7.93
CA LEU A 426 -0.74 20.09 8.32
C LEU A 426 -1.65 20.04 7.08
N ARG A 427 -1.33 20.78 6.01
CA ARG A 427 -2.07 20.67 4.73
C ARG A 427 -2.01 19.26 4.14
N TYR A 428 -0.85 18.59 4.22
CA TYR A 428 -0.72 17.20 3.80
C TYR A 428 -1.69 16.28 4.57
N TYR A 429 -1.82 16.46 5.90
CA TYR A 429 -2.76 15.68 6.70
C TYR A 429 -4.22 16.05 6.42
N ALA A 430 -4.54 17.33 6.36
CA ALA A 430 -5.88 17.82 6.04
C ALA A 430 -6.37 17.31 4.68
N SER A 431 -5.48 17.28 3.69
CA SER A 431 -5.80 16.78 2.34
C SER A 431 -6.22 15.31 2.33
N SER A 432 -5.80 14.51 3.33
CA SER A 432 -6.13 13.08 3.38
C SER A 432 -7.63 12.80 3.56
N ILE A 433 -8.37 13.73 4.09
CA ILE A 433 -9.83 13.65 4.30
C ILE A 433 -10.61 14.67 3.45
N SER A 434 -9.94 15.47 2.62
CA SER A 434 -10.56 16.59 1.88
C SER A 434 -11.65 16.11 0.91
N HIS A 435 -11.52 14.93 0.34
CA HIS A 435 -12.52 14.33 -0.55
C HIS A 435 -13.84 14.00 0.17
N LEU A 436 -13.82 13.73 1.49
CA LEU A 436 -15.00 13.47 2.32
C LEU A 436 -15.75 14.77 2.67
N LEU A 437 -15.08 15.92 2.55
CA LEU A 437 -15.60 17.23 2.94
C LEU A 437 -16.31 17.97 1.79
N ARG A 438 -16.08 17.54 0.55
CA ARG A 438 -16.74 18.12 -0.62
C ARG A 438 -18.23 17.80 -0.54
N PRO A 439 -19.13 18.79 -0.81
CA PRO A 439 -20.53 18.46 -1.06
C PRO A 439 -20.57 17.48 -2.24
N GLU A 440 -21.47 16.50 -2.20
CA GLU A 440 -21.76 15.67 -3.37
C GLU A 440 -22.22 16.64 -4.48
N GLU A 441 -21.33 17.08 -5.35
CA GLU A 441 -21.70 17.68 -6.62
C GLU A 441 -22.43 16.59 -7.39
N GLY A 442 -23.75 16.68 -7.38
CA GLY A 442 -24.75 16.03 -8.20
C GLY A 442 -24.30 14.81 -9.01
N LEU A 443 -24.07 13.68 -8.38
CA LEU A 443 -24.23 12.39 -9.06
C LEU A 443 -25.72 12.22 -9.31
N GLN A 444 -26.20 12.73 -10.44
CA GLN A 444 -27.44 12.26 -11.03
C GLN A 444 -27.35 10.72 -11.09
N ARG A 445 -28.06 10.07 -10.16
CA ARG A 445 -28.52 8.71 -10.36
C ARG A 445 -29.33 8.75 -11.64
N THR A 446 -28.73 8.42 -12.78
CA THR A 446 -29.46 7.98 -13.94
C THR A 446 -30.02 6.60 -13.57
N GLY A 447 -31.10 6.63 -12.78
CA GLY A 447 -32.04 5.56 -12.72
C GLY A 447 -33.05 5.85 -13.82
N ASP A 448 -33.07 4.99 -14.78
CA ASP A 448 -34.25 4.40 -15.40
C ASP A 448 -33.76 3.26 -16.30
#